data_77edb49e0cf55fd6bbf8e49012c19f25
#
_entry.id   77edb49e0cf55fd6bbf8e49012c19f25
#
_cell.length_a   1.000
_cell.length_b   1.000
_cell.length_c   1.000
_cell.angle_alpha   90.00
_cell.angle_beta   90.00
_cell.angle_gamma   90.00
#
_symmetry.space_group_name_H-M   'P 1'
#
loop_
_entity.id
_entity.type
_entity.pdbx_description
1 polymer ?
#
loop_
_entity_poly.entity_id
_entity_poly.type
_entity_poly.pdbx_seq_one_letter_code
_entity_poly.pdbx_strand_id
1 'polypeptide(L)'
;MAEAEASAGDAAPEGAAAGGGRLSTLVSTRSFGIVLLLLVLSYVGSVSLSFSTSASIVIAIQLVTVWFALHVAGARRTVRYTAFALMAYAAIAGVWGAFVDAEGPWWVYLASGLLYLIAPFAIIRNVAMRPRVDREGIVGAICAYIFIGMAFAFLFRTVALAQDSAFFGANGDGSMAQTLFFSFTTLTTVGYGNLVPAANPGQSLAVIEMVLGPLFLIMALGKIVAAWQPKVERARPPGGPDGTGPVG
;
A
#
# COMPACT_ATOMS: atom_id res chain seq x y z
N MET A 1 8.93 78.40 19.15
CA MET A 1 7.51 78.08 19.38
C MET A 1 7.21 76.84 18.55
N ALA A 2 7.13 75.73 19.24
CA ALA A 2 6.21 74.58 19.13
C ALA A 2 6.27 73.85 17.78
N GLU A 3 6.25 72.57 17.65
CA GLU A 3 5.97 71.46 18.58
C GLU A 3 6.52 70.19 17.98
N ALA A 4 7.08 69.34 18.80
CA ALA A 4 7.44 67.99 18.50
C ALA A 4 6.20 67.13 18.76
N GLU A 5 5.85 66.24 17.85
CA GLU A 5 5.00 65.13 18.22
C GLU A 5 5.47 63.82 17.57
N ALA A 6 5.59 62.83 18.41
CA ALA A 6 6.12 61.53 18.25
C ALA A 6 5.21 60.63 17.41
N SER A 7 5.81 59.89 16.43
CA SER A 7 5.19 58.73 15.84
C SER A 7 5.68 57.49 16.59
N ALA A 8 4.84 56.92 17.44
CA ALA A 8 5.04 55.62 18.04
C ALA A 8 4.84 54.53 16.97
N GLY A 9 5.89 53.76 16.71
CA GLY A 9 5.86 52.62 15.85
C GLY A 9 5.05 51.48 16.48
N ASP A 10 4.10 51.00 15.71
CA ASP A 10 3.31 49.80 16.00
C ASP A 10 4.12 48.59 15.53
N ALA A 11 4.79 47.94 16.47
CA ALA A 11 5.50 46.69 16.25
C ALA A 11 4.51 45.55 16.37
N ALA A 12 4.00 45.01 15.23
CA ALA A 12 3.22 43.81 15.19
C ALA A 12 4.12 42.58 15.55
N PRO A 13 3.63 41.60 16.31
CA PRO A 13 4.42 40.45 16.70
C PRO A 13 4.49 39.42 15.53
N GLU A 14 5.62 39.40 14.82
CA GLU A 14 6.02 38.29 13.95
C GLU A 14 6.41 37.09 14.83
N GLY A 15 5.45 36.25 15.23
CA GLY A 15 5.82 35.10 16.05
C GLY A 15 4.91 33.88 15.99
N ALA A 16 3.81 33.90 15.21
CA ALA A 16 2.79 32.84 15.33
C ALA A 16 2.58 31.92 14.10
N ALA A 17 3.32 32.10 13.02
CA ALA A 17 3.07 31.34 11.77
C ALA A 17 4.03 30.18 11.46
N ALA A 18 5.08 29.95 12.28
CA ALA A 18 6.13 28.97 11.96
C ALA A 18 5.87 27.53 12.47
N GLY A 19 4.83 27.31 13.28
CA GLY A 19 4.56 25.99 13.90
C GLY A 19 3.72 25.02 13.07
N GLY A 20 2.82 25.53 12.24
CA GLY A 20 1.87 24.70 11.49
C GLY A 20 2.47 23.97 10.28
N GLY A 21 3.46 24.57 9.63
CA GLY A 21 4.07 24.01 8.42
C GLY A 21 4.99 22.81 8.66
N ARG A 22 5.63 22.74 9.83
CA ARG A 22 6.57 21.63 10.14
C ARG A 22 5.85 20.34 10.53
N LEU A 23 4.72 20.41 11.20
CA LEU A 23 3.92 19.23 11.58
C LEU A 23 3.24 18.60 10.35
N SER A 24 2.72 19.42 9.43
CA SER A 24 2.12 18.92 8.19
C SER A 24 3.16 18.24 7.27
N THR A 25 4.38 18.76 7.22
CA THR A 25 5.49 18.18 6.44
C THR A 25 5.99 16.86 7.07
N LEU A 26 6.02 16.75 8.40
CA LEU A 26 6.44 15.54 9.10
C LEU A 26 5.41 14.41 9.01
N VAL A 27 4.12 14.75 8.91
CA VAL A 27 3.03 13.77 8.70
C VAL A 27 3.05 13.29 7.25
N SER A 28 3.35 14.15 6.27
CA SER A 28 3.46 13.77 4.86
C SER A 28 4.62 12.79 4.58
N THR A 29 5.80 13.01 5.16
CA THR A 29 6.99 12.19 4.93
C THR A 29 6.98 10.82 5.64
N ARG A 30 6.02 10.57 6.54
CA ARG A 30 5.91 9.29 7.28
C ARG A 30 4.71 8.43 6.87
N SER A 31 3.93 8.87 5.91
CA SER A 31 2.61 8.28 5.63
C SER A 31 2.67 6.83 5.15
N PHE A 32 3.54 6.48 4.19
CA PHE A 32 3.66 5.10 3.73
C PHE A 32 4.42 4.20 4.72
N GLY A 33 5.29 4.74 5.57
CA GLY A 33 5.92 3.99 6.65
C GLY A 33 4.90 3.47 7.67
N ILE A 34 3.87 4.27 7.99
CA ILE A 34 2.78 3.84 8.87
C ILE A 34 1.94 2.75 8.20
N VAL A 35 1.66 2.88 6.89
CA VAL A 35 0.98 1.82 6.11
C VAL A 35 1.76 0.52 6.18
N LEU A 36 3.08 0.57 5.99
CA LEU A 36 3.95 -0.61 6.08
C LEU A 36 3.90 -1.25 7.47
N LEU A 37 3.98 -0.44 8.53
CA LEU A 37 3.87 -0.93 9.90
C LEU A 37 2.53 -1.63 10.15
N LEU A 38 1.42 -1.01 9.73
CA LEU A 38 0.08 -1.59 9.85
C LEU A 38 -0.06 -2.89 9.06
N LEU A 39 0.55 -2.97 7.85
CA LEU A 39 0.59 -4.20 7.06
C LEU A 39 1.34 -5.32 7.77
N VAL A 40 2.50 -5.02 8.34
CA VAL A 40 3.27 -6.00 9.12
C VAL A 40 2.48 -6.46 10.34
N LEU A 41 1.84 -5.55 11.06
CA LEU A 41 0.98 -5.89 12.20
C LEU A 41 -0.22 -6.74 11.77
N SER A 42 -0.84 -6.42 10.62
CA SER A 42 -1.94 -7.20 10.06
C SER A 42 -1.49 -8.62 9.67
N TYR A 43 -0.31 -8.75 9.05
CA TYR A 43 0.28 -10.03 8.70
C TYR A 43 0.58 -10.87 9.96
N VAL A 44 1.29 -10.29 10.93
CA VAL A 44 1.62 -10.97 12.20
C VAL A 44 0.36 -11.37 12.95
N GLY A 45 -0.65 -10.50 12.99
CA GLY A 45 -1.95 -10.80 13.57
C GLY A 45 -2.65 -11.98 12.88
N SER A 46 -2.63 -12.02 11.56
CA SER A 46 -3.25 -13.11 10.77
C SER A 46 -2.55 -14.47 10.96
N VAL A 47 -1.26 -14.47 11.30
CA VAL A 47 -0.47 -15.70 11.51
C VAL A 47 -0.50 -16.15 12.97
N SER A 48 -0.47 -15.22 13.93
CA SER A 48 -0.22 -15.52 15.35
C SER A 48 -1.50 -15.71 16.19
N LEU A 49 -2.62 -15.13 15.74
CA LEU A 49 -3.83 -15.11 16.56
C LEU A 49 -4.77 -16.26 16.17
N SER A 50 -5.06 -17.15 17.13
CA SER A 50 -6.04 -18.23 16.98
C SER A 50 -7.47 -17.68 16.87
N PHE A 51 -8.31 -18.33 16.06
CA PHE A 51 -9.52 -17.82 15.42
C PHE A 51 -10.68 -17.32 16.31
N SER A 52 -10.76 -17.67 17.59
CA SER A 52 -12.03 -17.48 18.31
C SER A 52 -12.27 -16.08 18.91
N THR A 53 -11.24 -15.37 19.36
CA THR A 53 -11.42 -14.01 19.94
C THR A 53 -10.71 -12.94 19.11
N SER A 54 -9.82 -13.36 18.23
CA SER A 54 -8.87 -12.51 17.54
C SER A 54 -9.31 -12.08 16.15
N ALA A 55 -10.30 -12.75 15.54
CA ALA A 55 -10.78 -12.44 14.20
C ALA A 55 -11.26 -10.97 14.09
N SER A 56 -11.98 -10.49 15.09
CA SER A 56 -12.47 -9.11 15.11
C SER A 56 -11.32 -8.08 15.19
N ILE A 57 -10.28 -8.40 15.95
CA ILE A 57 -9.09 -7.52 16.08
C ILE A 57 -8.31 -7.49 14.77
N VAL A 58 -8.09 -8.65 14.14
CA VAL A 58 -7.39 -8.75 12.85
C VAL A 58 -8.17 -8.00 11.77
N ILE A 59 -9.49 -8.21 11.69
CA ILE A 59 -10.35 -7.48 10.77
C ILE A 59 -10.27 -5.96 11.02
N ALA A 60 -10.33 -5.51 12.29
CA ALA A 60 -10.20 -4.09 12.61
C ALA A 60 -8.85 -3.51 12.15
N ILE A 61 -7.74 -4.21 12.40
CA ILE A 61 -6.40 -3.79 11.93
C ILE A 61 -6.37 -3.72 10.39
N GLN A 62 -6.94 -4.72 9.71
CA GLN A 62 -7.03 -4.74 8.25
C GLN A 62 -7.82 -3.55 7.71
N LEU A 63 -8.97 -3.25 8.31
CA LEU A 63 -9.83 -2.13 7.92
C LEU A 63 -9.09 -0.79 8.07
N VAL A 64 -8.44 -0.59 9.21
CA VAL A 64 -7.62 0.61 9.48
C VAL A 64 -6.48 0.71 8.47
N THR A 65 -5.80 -0.40 8.17
CA THR A 65 -4.67 -0.45 7.24
C THR A 65 -5.09 -0.02 5.83
N VAL A 66 -6.17 -0.59 5.31
CA VAL A 66 -6.67 -0.26 3.97
C VAL A 66 -7.21 1.16 3.93
N TRP A 67 -7.96 1.58 4.94
CA TRP A 67 -8.48 2.96 5.02
C TRP A 67 -7.34 3.98 5.00
N PHE A 68 -6.31 3.74 5.82
CA PHE A 68 -5.16 4.63 5.90
C PHE A 68 -4.35 4.62 4.60
N ALA A 69 -4.16 3.45 3.97
CA ALA A 69 -3.50 3.32 2.68
C ALA A 69 -4.21 4.12 1.58
N LEU A 70 -5.54 4.01 1.49
CA LEU A 70 -6.35 4.76 0.53
C LEU A 70 -6.32 6.27 0.79
N HIS A 71 -6.26 6.67 2.06
CA HIS A 71 -6.15 8.08 2.43
C HIS A 71 -4.81 8.66 1.98
N VAL A 72 -3.70 7.97 2.28
CA VAL A 72 -2.35 8.36 1.89
C VAL A 72 -2.15 8.34 0.37
N ALA A 73 -2.73 7.35 -0.31
CA ALA A 73 -2.69 7.24 -1.76
C ALA A 73 -3.54 8.32 -2.48
N GLY A 74 -4.27 9.16 -1.77
CA GLY A 74 -5.11 10.19 -2.36
C GLY A 74 -6.22 9.63 -3.24
N ALA A 75 -6.78 8.47 -2.87
CA ALA A 75 -7.82 7.81 -3.63
C ALA A 75 -9.06 8.70 -3.81
N ARG A 76 -9.72 8.60 -4.98
CA ARG A 76 -10.95 9.35 -5.28
C ARG A 76 -12.02 9.06 -4.22
N ARG A 77 -12.90 10.03 -3.96
CA ARG A 77 -13.99 9.88 -2.98
C ARG A 77 -14.82 8.61 -3.23
N THR A 78 -15.15 8.33 -4.49
CA THR A 78 -15.89 7.12 -4.87
C THR A 78 -15.16 5.84 -4.40
N VAL A 79 -13.85 5.72 -4.66
CA VAL A 79 -13.05 4.55 -4.25
C VAL A 79 -13.01 4.41 -2.73
N ARG A 80 -12.96 5.52 -1.99
CA ARG A 80 -13.02 5.48 -0.52
C ARG A 80 -14.38 5.05 0.01
N TYR A 81 -15.48 5.50 -0.62
CA TYR A 81 -16.83 5.07 -0.22
C TYR A 81 -17.09 3.61 -0.55
N THR A 82 -16.65 3.10 -1.72
CA THR A 82 -16.79 1.67 -2.06
C THR A 82 -15.95 0.80 -1.13
N ALA A 83 -14.72 1.22 -0.81
CA ALA A 83 -13.89 0.54 0.17
C ALA A 83 -14.55 0.55 1.56
N PHE A 84 -15.12 1.69 1.99
CA PHE A 84 -15.81 1.79 3.27
C PHE A 84 -17.05 0.88 3.34
N ALA A 85 -17.84 0.80 2.27
CA ALA A 85 -18.98 -0.10 2.20
C ALA A 85 -18.57 -1.58 2.29
N LEU A 86 -17.51 -1.97 1.56
CA LEU A 86 -16.94 -3.32 1.66
C LEU A 86 -16.36 -3.60 3.06
N MET A 87 -15.73 -2.61 3.68
CA MET A 87 -15.21 -2.70 5.04
C MET A 87 -16.34 -2.91 6.05
N ALA A 88 -17.40 -2.10 6.00
CA ALA A 88 -18.55 -2.22 6.88
C ALA A 88 -19.22 -3.59 6.72
N TYR A 89 -19.36 -4.06 5.48
CA TYR A 89 -19.89 -5.38 5.18
C TYR A 89 -19.01 -6.50 5.77
N ALA A 90 -17.68 -6.46 5.55
CA ALA A 90 -16.76 -7.44 6.10
C ALA A 90 -16.72 -7.42 7.64
N ALA A 91 -16.82 -6.24 8.27
CA ALA A 91 -16.87 -6.10 9.71
C ALA A 91 -18.16 -6.70 10.31
N ILE A 92 -19.34 -6.39 9.73
CA ILE A 92 -20.63 -6.94 10.17
C ILE A 92 -20.60 -8.46 10.04
N ALA A 93 -20.11 -8.98 8.93
CA ALA A 93 -20.03 -10.39 8.68
C ALA A 93 -19.03 -11.12 9.59
N GLY A 94 -17.89 -10.50 9.88
CA GLY A 94 -16.91 -11.04 10.82
C GLY A 94 -17.42 -11.09 12.25
N VAL A 95 -18.18 -10.07 12.68
CA VAL A 95 -18.85 -10.06 13.98
C VAL A 95 -19.92 -11.14 14.04
N TRP A 96 -20.72 -11.29 12.98
CA TRP A 96 -21.74 -12.36 12.92
C TRP A 96 -21.11 -13.75 12.98
N GLY A 97 -20.02 -13.99 12.22
CA GLY A 97 -19.31 -15.26 12.21
C GLY A 97 -18.70 -15.62 13.57
N ALA A 98 -18.24 -14.63 14.34
CA ALA A 98 -17.74 -14.83 15.70
C ALA A 98 -18.81 -15.30 16.70
N PHE A 99 -20.10 -14.99 16.45
CA PHE A 99 -21.21 -15.46 17.28
C PHE A 99 -21.68 -16.90 16.92
N VAL A 100 -21.29 -17.41 15.76
CA VAL A 100 -21.77 -18.70 15.22
C VAL A 100 -20.74 -19.82 15.40
N ASP A 101 -19.57 -19.55 16.00
CA ASP A 101 -18.46 -20.50 16.22
C ASP A 101 -17.98 -21.25 14.94
N ALA A 102 -18.24 -20.67 13.76
CA ALA A 102 -17.83 -21.23 12.48
C ALA A 102 -16.68 -20.43 11.85
N GLU A 103 -15.80 -21.08 11.11
CA GLU A 103 -14.96 -20.38 10.15
C GLU A 103 -15.87 -19.51 9.29
N GLY A 104 -15.58 -18.18 9.25
CA GLY A 104 -16.47 -17.23 8.58
C GLY A 104 -16.74 -17.66 7.13
N PRO A 105 -17.92 -17.35 6.58
CA PRO A 105 -18.30 -17.80 5.25
C PRO A 105 -17.33 -17.28 4.18
N TRP A 106 -17.10 -18.06 3.12
CA TRP A 106 -16.13 -17.78 2.05
C TRP A 106 -16.22 -16.36 1.45
N TRP A 107 -17.41 -15.77 1.41
CA TRP A 107 -17.62 -14.43 0.86
C TRP A 107 -17.00 -13.30 1.72
N VAL A 108 -16.74 -13.53 3.02
CA VAL A 108 -15.99 -12.58 3.87
C VAL A 108 -14.55 -12.49 3.41
N TYR A 109 -13.95 -13.63 3.09
CA TYR A 109 -12.58 -13.68 2.56
C TYR A 109 -12.52 -13.09 1.15
N LEU A 110 -13.54 -13.32 0.32
CA LEU A 110 -13.64 -12.67 -0.99
C LEU A 110 -13.70 -11.14 -0.86
N ALA A 111 -14.57 -10.62 0.00
CA ALA A 111 -14.68 -9.19 0.24
C ALA A 111 -13.36 -8.60 0.75
N SER A 112 -12.67 -9.29 1.66
CA SER A 112 -11.35 -8.91 2.16
C SER A 112 -10.30 -8.91 1.06
N GLY A 113 -10.24 -9.95 0.22
CA GLY A 113 -9.33 -10.03 -0.91
C GLY A 113 -9.53 -8.89 -1.92
N LEU A 114 -10.77 -8.60 -2.28
CA LEU A 114 -11.11 -7.48 -3.16
C LEU A 114 -10.72 -6.13 -2.55
N LEU A 115 -10.94 -5.97 -1.24
CA LEU A 115 -10.55 -4.77 -0.52
C LEU A 115 -9.03 -4.56 -0.55
N TYR A 116 -8.26 -5.62 -0.29
CA TYR A 116 -6.79 -5.59 -0.37
C TYR A 116 -6.29 -5.33 -1.80
N LEU A 117 -7.05 -5.73 -2.83
CA LEU A 117 -6.70 -5.49 -4.23
C LEU A 117 -6.91 -4.02 -4.65
N ILE A 118 -7.86 -3.31 -4.05
CA ILE A 118 -8.11 -1.89 -4.32
C ILE A 118 -6.94 -1.00 -3.87
N ALA A 119 -6.33 -1.32 -2.73
CA ALA A 119 -5.26 -0.50 -2.14
C ALA A 119 -4.01 -0.40 -3.04
N PRO A 120 -3.41 -1.50 -3.55
CA PRO A 120 -2.26 -1.42 -4.43
C PRO A 120 -2.55 -0.64 -5.72
N PHE A 121 -3.75 -0.75 -6.27
CA PHE A 121 -4.12 0.01 -7.47
C PHE A 121 -4.09 1.52 -7.23
N ALA A 122 -4.59 1.97 -6.08
CA ALA A 122 -4.55 3.36 -5.67
C ALA A 122 -3.10 3.85 -5.41
N ILE A 123 -2.29 3.02 -4.73
CA ILE A 123 -0.89 3.33 -4.42
C ILE A 123 -0.05 3.39 -5.70
N ILE A 124 -0.15 2.37 -6.56
CA ILE A 124 0.58 2.30 -7.83
C ILE A 124 0.26 3.52 -8.69
N ARG A 125 -1.02 3.88 -8.80
CA ARG A 125 -1.43 5.07 -9.54
C ARG A 125 -0.79 6.33 -8.96
N ASN A 126 -0.80 6.51 -7.64
CA ASN A 126 -0.20 7.66 -6.98
C ASN A 126 1.32 7.71 -7.23
N VAL A 127 2.02 6.58 -7.01
CA VAL A 127 3.47 6.47 -7.22
C VAL A 127 3.84 6.62 -8.71
N ALA A 128 3.01 6.06 -9.62
CA ALA A 128 3.26 6.17 -11.07
C ALA A 128 3.15 7.60 -11.57
N MET A 129 2.26 8.41 -11.01
CA MET A 129 2.05 9.81 -11.42
C MET A 129 3.09 10.79 -10.82
N ARG A 130 3.93 10.37 -9.89
CA ARG A 130 5.00 11.22 -9.34
C ARG A 130 6.13 11.39 -10.35
N PRO A 131 6.56 12.64 -10.64
CA PRO A 131 7.63 12.91 -11.62
C PRO A 131 9.01 12.48 -11.14
N ARG A 132 9.18 12.30 -9.84
CA ARG A 132 10.44 11.86 -9.21
C ARG A 132 10.18 10.70 -8.26
N VAL A 133 11.13 9.78 -8.20
CA VAL A 133 11.13 8.71 -7.21
C VAL A 133 11.79 9.25 -5.94
N ASP A 134 11.01 9.36 -4.90
CA ASP A 134 11.43 9.69 -3.54
C ASP A 134 11.39 8.44 -2.65
N ARG A 135 11.87 8.56 -1.43
CA ARG A 135 11.81 7.46 -0.45
C ARG A 135 10.39 6.98 -0.21
N GLU A 136 9.42 7.89 -0.22
CA GLU A 136 8.00 7.54 -0.06
C GLU A 136 7.48 6.71 -1.23
N GLY A 137 7.89 7.02 -2.46
CA GLY A 137 7.52 6.23 -3.63
C GLY A 137 8.04 4.79 -3.55
N ILE A 138 9.27 4.59 -3.04
CA ILE A 138 9.84 3.26 -2.83
C ILE A 138 9.06 2.50 -1.75
N VAL A 139 8.81 3.11 -0.59
CA VAL A 139 8.03 2.49 0.49
C VAL A 139 6.60 2.22 0.03
N GLY A 140 6.00 3.12 -0.74
CA GLY A 140 4.70 2.91 -1.35
C GLY A 140 4.66 1.71 -2.29
N ALA A 141 5.70 1.50 -3.11
CA ALA A 141 5.80 0.32 -3.97
C ALA A 141 5.93 -0.98 -3.16
N ILE A 142 6.72 -0.96 -2.08
CA ILE A 142 6.81 -2.12 -1.16
C ILE A 142 5.45 -2.41 -0.53
N CYS A 143 4.74 -1.38 -0.05
CA CYS A 143 3.39 -1.56 0.49
C CYS A 143 2.44 -2.17 -0.55
N ALA A 144 2.45 -1.68 -1.80
CA ALA A 144 1.62 -2.21 -2.87
C ALA A 144 1.92 -3.69 -3.15
N TYR A 145 3.19 -4.09 -3.14
CA TYR A 145 3.60 -5.48 -3.31
C TYR A 145 3.07 -6.39 -2.20
N ILE A 146 3.19 -5.96 -0.95
CA ILE A 146 2.66 -6.70 0.20
C ILE A 146 1.13 -6.78 0.14
N PHE A 147 0.44 -5.70 -0.25
CA PHE A 147 -1.01 -5.71 -0.46
C PHE A 147 -1.44 -6.73 -1.51
N ILE A 148 -0.69 -6.88 -2.61
CA ILE A 148 -0.97 -7.88 -3.65
C ILE A 148 -0.89 -9.28 -3.04
N GLY A 149 0.19 -9.63 -2.33
CA GLY A 149 0.31 -10.94 -1.69
C GLY A 149 -0.81 -11.22 -0.68
N MET A 150 -1.17 -10.25 0.15
CA MET A 150 -2.29 -10.41 1.07
C MET A 150 -3.63 -10.59 0.33
N ALA A 151 -3.86 -9.85 -0.75
CA ALA A 151 -5.07 -10.01 -1.57
C ALA A 151 -5.20 -11.42 -2.13
N PHE A 152 -4.12 -11.96 -2.73
CA PHE A 152 -4.11 -13.33 -3.26
C PHE A 152 -4.28 -14.38 -2.18
N ALA A 153 -3.69 -14.20 -0.99
CA ALA A 153 -3.90 -15.10 0.13
C ALA A 153 -5.39 -15.20 0.52
N PHE A 154 -6.09 -14.07 0.56
CA PHE A 154 -7.54 -14.04 0.82
C PHE A 154 -8.33 -14.68 -0.32
N LEU A 155 -7.94 -14.48 -1.57
CA LEU A 155 -8.58 -15.12 -2.72
C LEU A 155 -8.37 -16.64 -2.70
N PHE A 156 -7.18 -17.12 -2.37
CA PHE A 156 -6.94 -18.56 -2.18
C PHE A 156 -7.78 -19.13 -1.05
N ARG A 157 -7.89 -18.42 0.08
CA ARG A 157 -8.76 -18.85 1.18
C ARG A 157 -10.23 -18.88 0.77
N THR A 158 -10.67 -17.92 -0.04
CA THR A 158 -12.01 -17.92 -0.63
C THR A 158 -12.27 -19.19 -1.43
N VAL A 159 -11.35 -19.55 -2.33
CA VAL A 159 -11.46 -20.75 -3.14
C VAL A 159 -11.47 -22.01 -2.28
N ALA A 160 -10.58 -22.07 -1.28
CA ALA A 160 -10.50 -23.20 -0.36
C ALA A 160 -11.82 -23.46 0.39
N LEU A 161 -12.51 -22.40 0.79
CA LEU A 161 -13.79 -22.49 1.52
C LEU A 161 -15.02 -22.60 0.62
N ALA A 162 -14.90 -22.26 -0.66
CA ALA A 162 -16.02 -22.30 -1.62
C ALA A 162 -16.10 -23.60 -2.43
N GLN A 163 -15.04 -24.42 -2.43
CA GLN A 163 -15.00 -25.69 -3.14
C GLN A 163 -15.19 -26.88 -2.19
N ASP A 164 -15.74 -27.99 -2.67
CA ASP A 164 -15.98 -29.20 -1.87
C ASP A 164 -14.70 -30.07 -1.72
N SER A 165 -13.69 -29.83 -2.55
CA SER A 165 -12.42 -30.58 -2.53
C SER A 165 -11.34 -29.83 -1.79
N ALA A 166 -10.44 -30.55 -1.08
CA ALA A 166 -9.34 -29.96 -0.35
C ALA A 166 -8.42 -29.15 -1.26
N PHE A 167 -8.20 -27.87 -0.90
CA PHE A 167 -7.47 -26.91 -1.72
C PHE A 167 -6.01 -27.31 -1.97
N PHE A 168 -5.31 -27.78 -0.93
CA PHE A 168 -3.93 -28.26 -1.02
C PHE A 168 -3.85 -29.80 -1.09
N GLY A 169 -4.87 -30.47 -1.58
CA GLY A 169 -4.92 -31.94 -1.70
C GLY A 169 -4.73 -32.64 -0.34
N ALA A 170 -3.68 -33.45 -0.21
CA ALA A 170 -3.40 -34.19 1.02
C ALA A 170 -3.16 -33.28 2.26
N ASN A 171 -2.83 -31.99 2.07
CA ASN A 171 -2.65 -31.01 3.14
C ASN A 171 -3.95 -30.31 3.55
N GLY A 172 -5.10 -30.69 3.01
CA GLY A 172 -6.40 -30.10 3.33
C GLY A 172 -6.60 -28.70 2.73
N ASP A 173 -7.50 -27.91 3.31
CA ASP A 173 -7.80 -26.54 2.83
C ASP A 173 -6.79 -25.50 3.31
N GLY A 174 -5.97 -25.89 4.25
CA GLY A 174 -5.01 -25.00 4.88
C GLY A 174 -5.64 -23.94 5.80
N SER A 175 -4.82 -23.34 6.64
CA SER A 175 -5.20 -22.19 7.46
C SER A 175 -4.94 -20.88 6.71
N MET A 176 -5.40 -19.74 7.25
CA MET A 176 -5.06 -18.41 6.71
C MET A 176 -3.54 -18.18 6.68
N ALA A 177 -2.80 -18.67 7.68
CA ALA A 177 -1.34 -18.61 7.70
C ALA A 177 -0.70 -19.40 6.55
N GLN A 178 -1.24 -20.59 6.23
CA GLN A 178 -0.77 -21.41 5.11
C GLN A 178 -1.09 -20.79 3.76
N THR A 179 -2.26 -20.19 3.59
CA THR A 179 -2.59 -19.47 2.34
C THR A 179 -1.74 -18.20 2.17
N LEU A 180 -1.43 -17.47 3.27
CA LEU A 180 -0.48 -16.35 3.24
C LEU A 180 0.92 -16.81 2.85
N PHE A 181 1.42 -17.87 3.47
CA PHE A 181 2.72 -18.46 3.12
C PHE A 181 2.76 -18.89 1.65
N PHE A 182 1.74 -19.58 1.16
CA PHE A 182 1.63 -20.00 -0.23
C PHE A 182 1.65 -18.80 -1.19
N SER A 183 0.81 -17.79 -0.94
CA SER A 183 0.77 -16.59 -1.77
C SER A 183 2.12 -15.87 -1.80
N PHE A 184 2.75 -15.60 -0.66
CA PHE A 184 4.03 -14.89 -0.65
C PHE A 184 5.16 -15.70 -1.30
N THR A 185 5.18 -17.03 -1.16
CA THR A 185 6.18 -17.87 -1.85
C THR A 185 5.96 -17.91 -3.36
N THR A 186 4.71 -17.84 -3.80
CA THR A 186 4.31 -17.76 -5.21
C THR A 186 4.63 -16.38 -5.80
N LEU A 187 4.20 -15.32 -5.13
CA LEU A 187 4.41 -13.92 -5.55
C LEU A 187 5.90 -13.57 -5.69
N THR A 188 6.73 -14.06 -4.75
CA THR A 188 8.18 -13.84 -4.73
C THR A 188 8.95 -14.87 -5.58
N THR A 189 8.24 -15.78 -6.24
CA THR A 189 8.85 -16.84 -7.08
C THR A 189 9.76 -17.83 -6.34
N VAL A 190 9.66 -17.93 -5.01
CA VAL A 190 10.42 -18.88 -4.20
C VAL A 190 9.89 -20.30 -4.39
N GLY A 191 8.58 -20.53 -4.29
CA GLY A 191 7.89 -21.76 -4.61
C GLY A 191 8.46 -23.00 -3.91
N TYR A 192 8.41 -23.08 -2.58
CA TYR A 192 8.94 -24.25 -1.84
C TYR A 192 8.29 -25.59 -2.24
N GLY A 193 7.07 -25.56 -2.81
CA GLY A 193 6.40 -26.76 -3.31
C GLY A 193 5.73 -27.63 -2.25
N ASN A 194 5.80 -27.28 -0.98
CA ASN A 194 5.14 -27.99 0.12
C ASN A 194 3.64 -27.73 0.21
N LEU A 195 3.16 -26.62 -0.34
CA LEU A 195 1.76 -26.26 -0.48
C LEU A 195 1.52 -25.91 -1.95
N VAL A 196 0.63 -26.63 -2.62
CA VAL A 196 0.30 -26.42 -4.04
C VAL A 196 -1.19 -26.68 -4.23
N PRO A 197 -1.92 -25.81 -4.95
CA PRO A 197 -3.34 -26.03 -5.23
C PRO A 197 -3.53 -27.33 -6.01
N ALA A 198 -4.40 -28.22 -5.52
CA ALA A 198 -4.62 -29.53 -6.12
C ALA A 198 -5.34 -29.47 -7.48
N ALA A 199 -6.19 -28.44 -7.67
CA ALA A 199 -7.01 -28.30 -8.86
C ALA A 199 -7.36 -26.83 -9.18
N ASN A 200 -8.06 -26.61 -10.29
CA ASN A 200 -8.73 -25.35 -10.58
C ASN A 200 -9.93 -25.11 -9.65
N PRO A 201 -10.25 -23.83 -9.33
CA PRO A 201 -9.66 -22.60 -9.88
C PRO A 201 -8.38 -22.13 -9.17
N GLY A 202 -7.91 -22.80 -8.11
CA GLY A 202 -6.73 -22.43 -7.34
C GLY A 202 -5.46 -22.33 -8.19
N GLN A 203 -5.24 -23.31 -9.09
CA GLN A 203 -4.08 -23.33 -10.00
C GLN A 203 -4.09 -22.12 -10.96
N SER A 204 -5.23 -21.81 -11.56
CA SER A 204 -5.35 -20.65 -12.46
C SER A 204 -5.09 -19.33 -11.75
N LEU A 205 -5.57 -19.20 -10.51
CA LEU A 205 -5.33 -18.02 -9.68
C LEU A 205 -3.84 -17.89 -9.33
N ALA A 206 -3.17 -19.02 -9.02
CA ALA A 206 -1.74 -19.04 -8.76
C ALA A 206 -0.91 -18.62 -10.00
N VAL A 207 -1.30 -19.04 -11.21
CA VAL A 207 -0.63 -18.60 -12.44
C VAL A 207 -0.75 -17.08 -12.62
N ILE A 208 -1.91 -16.49 -12.33
CA ILE A 208 -2.08 -15.03 -12.39
C ILE A 208 -1.12 -14.33 -11.40
N GLU A 209 -1.01 -14.82 -10.18
CA GLU A 209 -0.10 -14.28 -9.18
C GLU A 209 1.38 -14.42 -9.59
N MET A 210 1.78 -15.59 -10.11
CA MET A 210 3.14 -15.88 -10.61
C MET A 210 3.57 -14.89 -11.70
N VAL A 211 2.64 -14.45 -12.54
CA VAL A 211 2.92 -13.46 -13.59
C VAL A 211 2.95 -12.05 -13.03
N LEU A 212 1.98 -11.71 -12.17
CA LEU A 212 1.87 -10.35 -11.61
C LEU A 212 3.05 -9.97 -10.72
N GLY A 213 3.58 -10.90 -9.90
CA GLY A 213 4.68 -10.63 -8.99
C GLY A 213 5.94 -10.10 -9.68
N PRO A 214 6.55 -10.85 -10.58
CA PRO A 214 7.73 -10.41 -11.34
C PRO A 214 7.47 -9.17 -12.20
N LEU A 215 6.32 -9.08 -12.87
CA LEU A 215 5.97 -7.90 -13.67
C LEU A 215 5.91 -6.64 -12.81
N PHE A 216 5.34 -6.73 -11.61
CA PHE A 216 5.31 -5.61 -10.69
C PHE A 216 6.73 -5.17 -10.29
N LEU A 217 7.61 -6.12 -9.94
CA LEU A 217 8.99 -5.83 -9.55
C LEU A 217 9.79 -5.19 -10.69
N ILE A 218 9.64 -5.70 -11.92
CA ILE A 218 10.31 -5.14 -13.12
C ILE A 218 9.85 -3.70 -13.35
N MET A 219 8.54 -3.43 -13.28
CA MET A 219 8.00 -2.08 -13.47
C MET A 219 8.45 -1.12 -12.35
N ALA A 220 8.42 -1.57 -11.10
CA ALA A 220 8.86 -0.77 -9.96
C ALA A 220 10.35 -0.43 -10.04
N LEU A 221 11.20 -1.43 -10.33
CA LEU A 221 12.64 -1.26 -10.50
C LEU A 221 12.96 -0.37 -11.71
N GLY A 222 12.31 -0.59 -12.84
CA GLY A 222 12.48 0.24 -14.04
C GLY A 222 12.20 1.71 -13.78
N LYS A 223 11.15 2.01 -12.98
CA LYS A 223 10.85 3.38 -12.58
C LYS A 223 11.92 3.98 -11.67
N ILE A 224 12.44 3.20 -10.71
CA ILE A 224 13.50 3.63 -9.80
C ILE A 224 14.77 3.96 -10.60
N VAL A 225 15.18 3.08 -11.50
CA VAL A 225 16.38 3.26 -12.34
C VAL A 225 16.21 4.47 -13.27
N ALA A 226 15.07 4.63 -13.93
CA ALA A 226 14.79 5.76 -14.81
C ALA A 226 14.86 7.12 -14.07
N ALA A 227 14.48 7.13 -12.79
CA ALA A 227 14.54 8.35 -11.98
C ALA A 227 15.95 8.66 -11.46
N TRP A 228 16.87 7.70 -11.50
CA TRP A 228 18.23 7.82 -10.99
C TRP A 228 19.24 8.25 -12.06
N GLN A 229 18.78 8.66 -13.27
CA GLN A 229 19.68 9.17 -14.29
C GLN A 229 20.39 10.43 -13.76
N PRO A 230 21.75 10.47 -13.76
CA PRO A 230 22.47 11.66 -13.39
C PRO A 230 22.07 12.77 -14.38
N LYS A 231 21.86 13.99 -13.87
CA LYS A 231 21.77 15.17 -14.72
C LYS A 231 23.05 15.22 -15.54
N VAL A 232 22.96 14.89 -16.82
CA VAL A 232 24.00 15.26 -17.77
C VAL A 232 24.01 16.79 -17.75
N GLU A 233 24.96 17.36 -17.03
CA GLU A 233 25.24 18.79 -17.07
C GLU A 233 25.59 19.08 -18.52
N ARG A 234 24.67 19.72 -19.25
CA ARG A 234 24.93 20.16 -20.60
C ARG A 234 26.12 21.09 -20.47
N ALA A 235 27.29 20.63 -20.93
CA ALA A 235 28.45 21.45 -21.02
C ALA A 235 28.05 22.77 -21.68
N ARG A 236 28.25 23.87 -20.96
CA ARG A 236 28.03 25.21 -21.48
C ARG A 236 28.87 25.31 -22.75
N PRO A 237 28.31 25.67 -23.91
CA PRO A 237 29.14 25.82 -25.10
C PRO A 237 30.28 26.79 -24.77
N PRO A 238 31.52 26.52 -25.19
CA PRO A 238 32.66 27.42 -24.95
C PRO A 238 32.28 28.78 -25.53
N GLY A 239 32.50 29.82 -24.73
CA GLY A 239 32.10 31.18 -25.02
C GLY A 239 32.51 31.57 -26.45
N GLY A 240 31.57 32.16 -27.18
CA GLY A 240 31.82 32.76 -28.47
C GLY A 240 32.93 33.82 -28.35
N PRO A 241 33.65 34.11 -29.44
CA PRO A 241 34.79 35.01 -29.43
C PRO A 241 34.37 36.40 -28.93
N ASP A 242 35.17 36.92 -27.97
CA ASP A 242 35.02 38.26 -27.45
C ASP A 242 35.09 39.23 -28.61
N GLY A 243 33.94 39.89 -28.84
CA GLY A 243 33.88 40.95 -29.84
C GLY A 243 34.76 42.12 -29.44
N THR A 244 36.05 42.09 -29.81
CA THR A 244 36.88 43.28 -29.88
C THR A 244 36.43 44.09 -31.08
N GLY A 245 35.53 45.05 -30.82
CA GLY A 245 35.21 46.08 -31.77
C GLY A 245 36.43 46.97 -32.03
N PRO A 246 36.64 47.42 -33.28
CA PRO A 246 37.73 48.31 -33.57
C PRO A 246 37.46 49.73 -33.04
N VAL A 247 38.48 50.27 -32.32
CA VAL A 247 38.54 51.69 -31.98
C VAL A 247 38.99 52.43 -33.23
N GLY A 248 38.09 53.26 -33.75
CA GLY A 248 38.44 54.25 -34.78
C GLY A 248 37.86 55.60 -34.40
#